data_4b191e2435077d0216c427bd04c3bc19
#
_entry.id   4b191e2435077d0216c427bd04c3bc19
#
_cell.length_a   1.000
_cell.length_b   1.000
_cell.length_c   1.000
_cell.angle_alpha   90.00
_cell.angle_beta   90.00
_cell.angle_gamma   90.00
#
_symmetry.space_group_name_H-M   'P 1'
#
loop_
_entity.id
_entity.type
_entity.pdbx_description
1 polymer ?
#
loop_
_entity_poly.entity_id
_entity_poly.type
_entity_poly.pdbx_seq_one_letter_code
_entity_poly.pdbx_strand_id
1 'polypeptide(L)'
;MTKQDIDLIVQGLIEVVGTTNLKDIIDYLEIKLITHSNTTEYVNHNGKQIIYISETIPEQLHDFVLAHEIGHAVLHDHEIIQYSKLTSHKTQTEKEADYFAFKLLGKQIDPIYQYTAQQYAKLLQVNEDIIQYIIQDN
;
A
#
# COMPACT_ATOMS: atom_id res chain seq x y z
N MET A 1 14.95 2.17 -0.73
CA MET A 1 14.42 1.33 0.35
C MET A 1 14.27 -0.09 -0.15
N THR A 2 14.80 -1.07 0.57
CA THR A 2 14.71 -2.47 0.16
C THR A 2 13.39 -3.10 0.64
N LYS A 3 13.07 -4.25 0.06
CA LYS A 3 11.90 -5.02 0.53
C LYS A 3 12.07 -5.42 2.00
N GLN A 4 13.29 -5.77 2.39
CA GLN A 4 13.56 -6.12 3.79
C GLN A 4 13.31 -4.94 4.72
N ASP A 5 13.67 -3.72 4.32
CA ASP A 5 13.38 -2.53 5.10
C ASP A 5 11.87 -2.36 5.30
N ILE A 6 11.10 -2.57 4.23
CA ILE A 6 9.65 -2.45 4.29
C ILE A 6 9.05 -3.54 5.19
N ASP A 7 9.55 -4.77 5.09
CA ASP A 7 9.11 -5.86 5.96
C ASP A 7 9.26 -5.49 7.45
N LEU A 8 10.42 -4.93 7.80
CA LEU A 8 10.69 -4.53 9.18
C LEU A 8 9.80 -3.38 9.62
N ILE A 9 9.53 -2.43 8.73
CA ILE A 9 8.66 -1.30 9.03
C ILE A 9 7.22 -1.79 9.27
N VAL A 10 6.72 -2.68 8.41
CA VAL A 10 5.37 -3.24 8.57
C VAL A 10 5.27 -4.00 9.89
N GLN A 11 6.26 -4.84 10.19
CA GLN A 11 6.27 -5.61 11.43
C GLN A 11 6.28 -4.68 12.65
N GLY A 12 7.11 -3.64 12.62
CA GLY A 12 7.17 -2.69 13.71
C GLY A 12 5.88 -1.93 13.90
N LEU A 13 5.22 -1.55 12.81
CA LEU A 13 3.94 -0.86 12.85
C LEU A 13 2.87 -1.74 13.50
N ILE A 14 2.79 -3.00 13.08
CA ILE A 14 1.83 -3.95 13.64
C ILE A 14 2.08 -4.16 15.15
N GLU A 15 3.35 -4.28 15.55
CA GLU A 15 3.70 -4.46 16.96
C GLU A 15 3.31 -3.25 17.80
N VAL A 16 3.57 -2.04 17.30
CA VAL A 16 3.28 -0.81 18.03
C VAL A 16 1.78 -0.58 18.16
N VAL A 17 1.04 -0.76 17.06
CA VAL A 17 -0.41 -0.56 17.07
C VAL A 17 -1.14 -1.71 17.77
N GLY A 18 -0.59 -2.92 17.66
CA GLY A 18 -1.15 -4.12 18.30
C GLY A 18 -2.17 -4.84 17.44
N THR A 19 -2.37 -4.45 16.19
CA THR A 19 -3.37 -5.04 15.31
C THR A 19 -3.03 -4.75 13.86
N THR A 20 -3.59 -5.55 12.95
CA THR A 20 -3.53 -5.30 11.51
C THR A 20 -4.79 -4.62 10.98
N ASN A 21 -5.71 -4.24 11.86
CA ASN A 21 -6.93 -3.54 11.47
C ASN A 21 -6.58 -2.16 10.91
N LEU A 22 -6.98 -1.89 9.67
CA LEU A 22 -6.57 -0.66 8.98
C LEU A 22 -7.12 0.59 9.65
N LYS A 23 -8.34 0.53 10.16
CA LYS A 23 -8.92 1.68 10.86
C LYS A 23 -8.14 2.02 12.12
N ASP A 24 -7.74 1.01 12.89
CA ASP A 24 -6.94 1.22 14.10
C ASP A 24 -5.57 1.81 13.75
N ILE A 25 -4.97 1.36 12.65
CA ILE A 25 -3.69 1.90 12.19
C ILE A 25 -3.84 3.36 11.78
N ILE A 26 -4.89 3.69 11.05
CA ILE A 26 -5.18 5.08 10.65
C ILE A 26 -5.36 5.96 11.87
N ASP A 27 -6.10 5.48 12.87
CA ASP A 27 -6.30 6.23 14.10
C ASP A 27 -4.99 6.45 14.86
N TYR A 28 -4.16 5.41 14.95
CA TYR A 28 -2.86 5.52 15.59
C TYR A 28 -1.96 6.54 14.90
N LEU A 29 -1.97 6.56 13.56
CA LEU A 29 -1.15 7.48 12.77
C LEU A 29 -1.76 8.89 12.69
N GLU A 30 -2.93 9.09 13.27
CA GLU A 30 -3.65 10.37 13.25
C GLU A 30 -3.93 10.83 11.82
N ILE A 31 -4.37 9.90 10.97
CA ILE A 31 -4.73 10.20 9.60
C ILE A 31 -6.24 10.33 9.50
N LYS A 32 -6.71 11.39 8.84
CA LYS A 32 -8.13 11.56 8.55
C LYS A 32 -8.46 10.80 7.28
N LEU A 33 -9.50 9.97 7.31
CA LEU A 33 -9.97 9.23 6.14
C LEU A 33 -11.20 9.91 5.57
N ILE A 34 -11.16 10.22 4.28
CA ILE A 34 -12.30 10.79 3.55
C ILE A 34 -12.63 9.82 2.41
N THR A 35 -13.80 9.19 2.50
CA THR A 35 -14.30 8.28 1.47
C THR A 35 -15.26 9.04 0.54
N HIS A 36 -15.63 8.37 -0.56
CA HIS A 36 -16.52 8.95 -1.57
C HIS A 36 -15.96 10.23 -2.17
N SER A 37 -14.64 10.28 -2.30
CA SER A 37 -13.94 11.40 -2.91
C SER A 37 -13.85 11.24 -4.43
N ASN A 38 -13.43 12.30 -5.11
CA ASN A 38 -13.15 12.24 -6.54
C ASN A 38 -11.79 11.60 -6.85
N THR A 39 -10.89 11.58 -5.87
CA THR A 39 -9.52 11.08 -6.05
C THR A 39 -9.18 10.08 -4.96
N THR A 40 -8.13 9.31 -5.22
CA THR A 40 -7.52 8.42 -4.22
C THR A 40 -6.08 8.88 -4.04
N GLU A 41 -5.77 9.43 -2.87
CA GLU A 41 -4.43 9.93 -2.60
C GLU A 41 -4.20 10.16 -1.11
N TYR A 42 -2.94 10.11 -0.73
CA TYR A 42 -2.48 10.54 0.59
C TYR A 42 -1.92 11.96 0.48
N VAL A 43 -2.31 12.80 1.42
CA VAL A 43 -1.86 14.20 1.47
C VAL A 43 -1.39 14.52 2.88
N ASN A 44 -0.25 15.21 2.98
CA ASN A 44 0.20 15.82 4.23
C ASN A 44 0.29 17.31 4.00
N HIS A 45 -0.58 18.06 4.66
CA HIS A 45 -0.62 19.51 4.56
C HIS A 45 -0.30 20.11 5.92
N ASN A 46 0.92 20.60 6.09
CA ASN A 46 1.39 21.20 7.34
C ASN A 46 1.18 20.28 8.55
N GLY A 47 1.47 19.01 8.39
CA GLY A 47 1.32 18.01 9.45
C GLY A 47 -0.06 17.39 9.57
N LYS A 48 -1.03 17.88 8.81
CA LYS A 48 -2.36 17.27 8.77
C LYS A 48 -2.38 16.22 7.68
N GLN A 49 -2.52 14.98 8.10
CA GLN A 49 -2.51 13.83 7.20
C GLN A 49 -3.93 13.43 6.82
N ILE A 50 -4.18 13.30 5.53
CA ILE A 50 -5.50 12.92 5.01
C ILE A 50 -5.30 11.87 3.92
N ILE A 51 -6.13 10.82 3.99
CA ILE A 51 -6.25 9.85 2.89
C ILE A 51 -7.62 10.03 2.26
N TYR A 52 -7.62 10.28 0.96
CA TYR A 52 -8.85 10.31 0.14
C TYR A 52 -8.99 8.99 -0.58
N ILE A 53 -10.19 8.43 -0.55
CA ILE A 53 -10.51 7.21 -1.30
C ILE A 53 -11.65 7.54 -2.26
N SER A 54 -11.43 7.30 -3.54
CA SER A 54 -12.42 7.56 -4.58
C SER A 54 -13.62 6.62 -4.44
N GLU A 55 -14.80 7.16 -4.71
CA GLU A 55 -16.03 6.37 -4.73
C GLU A 55 -16.06 5.35 -5.86
N THR A 56 -15.18 5.49 -6.86
CA THR A 56 -15.13 4.57 -8.00
C THR A 56 -14.32 3.31 -7.73
N ILE A 57 -13.62 3.22 -6.59
CA ILE A 57 -12.84 2.04 -6.26
C ILE A 57 -13.77 0.87 -5.95
N PRO A 58 -13.63 -0.28 -6.64
CA PRO A 58 -14.40 -1.46 -6.32
C PRO A 58 -14.22 -1.88 -4.85
N GLU A 59 -15.29 -2.33 -4.22
CA GLU A 59 -15.27 -2.68 -2.81
C GLU A 59 -14.19 -3.71 -2.46
N GLN A 60 -14.00 -4.71 -3.33
CA GLN A 60 -13.02 -5.76 -3.09
C GLN A 60 -11.57 -5.26 -3.11
N LEU A 61 -11.32 -4.07 -3.66
CA LEU A 61 -9.99 -3.47 -3.69
C LEU A 61 -9.81 -2.39 -2.62
N HIS A 62 -10.84 -2.10 -1.84
CA HIS A 62 -10.82 -1.00 -0.87
C HIS A 62 -9.69 -1.15 0.14
N ASP A 63 -9.55 -2.34 0.73
CA ASP A 63 -8.52 -2.56 1.74
C ASP A 63 -7.12 -2.43 1.16
N PHE A 64 -6.89 -2.97 -0.04
CA PHE A 64 -5.58 -2.87 -0.66
C PHE A 64 -5.23 -1.40 -0.98
N VAL A 65 -6.19 -0.67 -1.54
CA VAL A 65 -5.98 0.74 -1.87
C VAL A 65 -5.73 1.56 -0.61
N LEU A 66 -6.50 1.33 0.45
CA LEU A 66 -6.31 2.03 1.70
C LEU A 66 -4.93 1.72 2.31
N ALA A 67 -4.54 0.44 2.32
CA ALA A 67 -3.23 0.04 2.81
C ALA A 67 -2.09 0.64 1.99
N HIS A 68 -2.28 0.78 0.67
CA HIS A 68 -1.33 1.45 -0.22
C HIS A 68 -1.12 2.92 0.18
N GLU A 69 -2.22 3.65 0.45
CA GLU A 69 -2.12 5.04 0.85
C GLU A 69 -1.49 5.17 2.26
N ILE A 70 -1.77 4.23 3.15
CA ILE A 70 -1.07 4.17 4.45
C ILE A 70 0.43 3.97 4.20
N GLY A 71 0.80 3.17 3.22
CA GLY A 71 2.18 2.98 2.83
C GLY A 71 2.87 4.28 2.46
N HIS A 72 2.21 5.13 1.68
CA HIS A 72 2.75 6.46 1.38
C HIS A 72 2.93 7.29 2.65
N ALA A 73 1.98 7.24 3.58
CA ALA A 73 2.09 7.99 4.83
C ALA A 73 3.29 7.55 5.65
N VAL A 74 3.55 6.25 5.70
CA VAL A 74 4.62 5.68 6.54
C VAL A 74 5.98 5.77 5.87
N LEU A 75 6.05 5.49 4.56
CA LEU A 75 7.30 5.37 3.84
C LEU A 75 7.73 6.66 3.15
N HIS A 76 6.79 7.48 2.69
CA HIS A 76 7.06 8.55 1.74
C HIS A 76 6.51 9.91 2.19
N ASP A 77 6.29 10.09 3.47
CA ASP A 77 5.63 11.30 4.00
C ASP A 77 6.33 12.60 3.58
N HIS A 78 7.64 12.54 3.41
CA HIS A 78 8.43 13.72 3.07
C HIS A 78 8.68 13.88 1.57
N GLU A 79 8.16 12.97 0.74
CA GLU A 79 8.42 12.97 -0.69
C GLU A 79 7.30 13.64 -1.47
N ILE A 80 7.63 14.13 -2.66
CA ILE A 80 6.64 14.76 -3.56
C ILE A 80 5.97 13.66 -4.37
N ILE A 81 4.98 13.01 -3.75
CA ILE A 81 4.34 11.82 -4.31
C ILE A 81 3.56 12.10 -5.58
N GLN A 82 2.97 13.31 -5.70
CA GLN A 82 2.15 13.65 -6.86
C GLN A 82 2.90 13.55 -8.18
N TYR A 83 4.23 13.65 -8.18
CA TYR A 83 5.00 13.49 -9.43
C TYR A 83 4.97 12.08 -9.95
N SER A 84 4.83 11.09 -9.08
CA SER A 84 4.78 9.70 -9.51
C SER A 84 3.54 9.39 -10.35
N LYS A 85 2.49 10.19 -10.22
CA LYS A 85 1.25 10.01 -10.96
C LYS A 85 1.29 10.55 -12.38
N LEU A 86 2.34 11.30 -12.71
CA LEU A 86 2.51 11.88 -14.04
C LEU A 86 3.23 10.97 -15.02
N THR A 87 3.78 9.86 -14.54
CA THR A 87 4.53 8.92 -15.39
C THR A 87 3.63 7.80 -15.84
N SER A 88 3.92 7.23 -17.01
CA SER A 88 3.20 6.07 -17.54
C SER A 88 3.61 4.76 -16.88
N HIS A 89 4.70 4.76 -16.11
CA HIS A 89 5.22 3.59 -15.41
C HIS A 89 5.11 3.79 -13.92
N LYS A 90 4.93 2.71 -13.18
CA LYS A 90 4.97 2.78 -11.73
C LYS A 90 6.35 3.20 -11.28
N THR A 91 6.41 4.24 -10.50
CA THR A 91 7.65 4.72 -9.89
C THR A 91 8.05 3.82 -8.73
N GLN A 92 9.26 4.02 -8.24
CA GLN A 92 9.75 3.27 -7.08
C GLN A 92 8.87 3.49 -5.85
N THR A 93 8.41 4.72 -5.61
CA THR A 93 7.52 5.00 -4.47
C THR A 93 6.20 4.26 -4.57
N GLU A 94 5.63 4.18 -5.78
CA GLU A 94 4.38 3.42 -5.96
C GLU A 94 4.58 1.92 -5.75
N LYS A 95 5.70 1.38 -6.23
CA LYS A 95 6.03 -0.03 -6.02
C LYS A 95 6.23 -0.35 -4.54
N GLU A 96 6.89 0.54 -3.81
CA GLU A 96 7.11 0.37 -2.37
C GLU A 96 5.79 0.43 -1.60
N ALA A 97 4.89 1.34 -1.96
CA ALA A 97 3.59 1.44 -1.32
C ALA A 97 2.73 0.19 -1.60
N ASP A 98 2.80 -0.35 -2.81
CA ASP A 98 2.12 -1.60 -3.15
C ASP A 98 2.66 -2.77 -2.32
N TYR A 99 3.97 -2.86 -2.19
CA TYR A 99 4.60 -3.92 -1.40
C TYR A 99 4.24 -3.80 0.08
N PHE A 100 4.25 -2.57 0.59
CA PHE A 100 3.81 -2.29 1.96
C PHE A 100 2.39 -2.81 2.19
N ALA A 101 1.47 -2.47 1.28
CA ALA A 101 0.07 -2.91 1.38
C ALA A 101 -0.04 -4.43 1.34
N PHE A 102 0.71 -5.07 0.46
CA PHE A 102 0.73 -6.53 0.33
C PHE A 102 1.13 -7.17 1.66
N LYS A 103 2.19 -6.67 2.27
CA LYS A 103 2.69 -7.22 3.53
C LYS A 103 1.77 -6.88 4.70
N LEU A 104 1.26 -5.66 4.77
CA LEU A 104 0.38 -5.26 5.85
C LEU A 104 -0.89 -6.10 5.91
N LEU A 105 -1.43 -6.45 4.74
CA LEU A 105 -2.64 -7.28 4.64
C LEU A 105 -2.34 -8.77 4.86
N GLY A 106 -1.09 -9.14 5.12
CA GLY A 106 -0.72 -10.52 5.39
C GLY A 106 -0.76 -11.45 4.19
N LYS A 107 -0.71 -10.90 2.98
CA LYS A 107 -0.72 -11.71 1.77
C LYS A 107 0.65 -12.36 1.55
N GLN A 108 0.65 -13.53 0.93
CA GLN A 108 1.88 -14.29 0.69
C GLN A 108 1.82 -14.97 -0.66
N ILE A 109 2.99 -15.13 -1.27
CA ILE A 109 3.16 -15.95 -2.45
C ILE A 109 3.73 -17.28 -1.99
N ASP A 110 2.96 -18.36 -2.18
CA ASP A 110 3.40 -19.70 -1.81
C ASP A 110 4.08 -20.35 -3.03
N PRO A 111 5.38 -20.59 -2.95
CA PRO A 111 6.12 -21.16 -4.09
C PRO A 111 5.69 -22.59 -4.44
N ILE A 112 4.97 -23.28 -3.57
CA ILE A 112 4.50 -24.63 -3.84
C ILE A 112 3.59 -24.68 -5.08
N TYR A 113 2.77 -23.63 -5.28
CA TYR A 113 1.79 -23.62 -6.36
C TYR A 113 2.39 -23.32 -7.73
N GLN A 114 3.55 -22.68 -7.79
CA GLN A 114 4.24 -22.34 -9.05
C GLN A 114 3.33 -21.61 -10.05
N TYR A 115 2.46 -20.75 -9.54
CA TYR A 115 1.59 -19.97 -10.41
C TYR A 115 2.38 -18.88 -11.13
N THR A 116 1.86 -18.47 -12.28
CA THR A 116 2.38 -17.26 -12.95
C THR A 116 2.04 -16.03 -12.14
N ALA A 117 2.74 -14.91 -12.43
CA ALA A 117 2.44 -13.64 -11.78
C ALA A 117 0.97 -13.25 -11.96
N GLN A 118 0.40 -13.48 -13.15
CA GLN A 118 -0.99 -13.20 -13.44
C GLN A 118 -1.92 -14.05 -12.57
N GLN A 119 -1.60 -15.32 -12.39
CA GLN A 119 -2.40 -16.23 -11.57
C GLN A 119 -2.35 -15.82 -10.09
N TYR A 120 -1.18 -15.48 -9.57
CA TYR A 120 -1.06 -14.98 -8.19
C TYR A 120 -1.84 -13.70 -8.00
N ALA A 121 -1.76 -12.78 -8.97
CA ALA A 121 -2.46 -11.51 -8.87
C ALA A 121 -3.98 -11.72 -8.73
N LYS A 122 -4.52 -12.62 -9.52
CA LYS A 122 -5.95 -12.94 -9.48
C LYS A 122 -6.33 -13.61 -8.15
N LEU A 123 -5.52 -14.57 -7.71
CA LEU A 123 -5.78 -15.29 -6.46
C LEU A 123 -5.73 -14.37 -5.25
N LEU A 124 -4.76 -13.48 -5.21
CA LEU A 124 -4.54 -12.58 -4.08
C LEU A 124 -5.29 -11.25 -4.21
N GLN A 125 -5.97 -11.04 -5.33
CA GLN A 125 -6.77 -9.83 -5.59
C GLN A 125 -5.92 -8.56 -5.57
N VAL A 126 -4.77 -8.61 -6.23
CA VAL A 126 -3.87 -7.48 -6.36
C VAL A 126 -3.47 -7.32 -7.82
N ASN A 127 -2.81 -6.20 -8.16
CA ASN A 127 -2.29 -5.98 -9.49
C ASN A 127 -1.13 -6.92 -9.79
N GLU A 128 -1.02 -7.32 -11.05
CA GLU A 128 0.09 -8.16 -11.49
C GLU A 128 1.45 -7.49 -11.23
N ASP A 129 1.50 -6.17 -11.33
CA ASP A 129 2.74 -5.40 -11.10
C ASP A 129 3.33 -5.65 -9.72
N ILE A 130 2.49 -5.77 -8.68
CA ILE A 130 3.00 -6.05 -7.34
C ILE A 130 3.59 -7.45 -7.26
N ILE A 131 2.97 -8.42 -7.93
CA ILE A 131 3.50 -9.78 -7.95
C ILE A 131 4.85 -9.80 -8.67
N GLN A 132 4.97 -9.12 -9.81
CA GLN A 132 6.24 -9.00 -10.52
C GLN A 132 7.33 -8.40 -9.63
N TYR A 133 7.00 -7.35 -8.90
CA TYR A 133 7.94 -6.70 -8.00
C TYR A 133 8.40 -7.65 -6.88
N ILE A 134 7.48 -8.45 -6.32
CA ILE A 134 7.80 -9.38 -5.24
C ILE A 134 8.67 -10.53 -5.74
N ILE A 135 8.40 -11.03 -6.94
CA ILE A 135 9.14 -12.17 -7.51
C ILE A 135 10.56 -11.77 -7.90
N GLN A 136 10.76 -10.54 -8.35
CA GLN A 136 12.08 -10.07 -8.76
C GLN A 136 13.02 -10.04 -7.57
N ASP A 137 14.18 -10.66 -7.73
CA ASP A 137 15.25 -10.58 -6.74
C ASP A 137 15.98 -9.26 -6.88
N ASN A 138 16.27 -8.66 -5.76
CA ASN A 138 17.04 -7.42 -5.74
C ASN A 138 18.34 -7.63 -5.03
#